data_182acd031f9be911897a2af0e8516fb1
#
_entry.id   182acd031f9be911897a2af0e8516fb1
#
_cell.length_a   1.000
_cell.length_b   1.000
_cell.length_c   1.000
_cell.angle_alpha   90.00
_cell.angle_beta   90.00
_cell.angle_gamma   90.00
#
_symmetry.space_group_name_H-M   'P 1'
#
loop_
_entity.id
_entity.type
_entity.pdbx_description
1 polymer ?
#
loop_
_entity_poly.entity_id
_entity_poly.type
_entity_poly.pdbx_seq_one_letter_code
_entity_poly.pdbx_strand_id
1 'polypeptide(L)'
;MDNYGETVARHKLILAAEAAQVHAQWFAEHGHLYHESMVELILRGREVSVGELAEALNGRQQLRRELTTLMDENGLDLWICPSAPGAAPRGLESTGDPIMNLPWTHSGMPTVNLPAGLDGAGLPMGLQAVGRWYEDEALLEWSAQLEVTLAQGG
;
A
#
# COMPACT_ATOMS: atom_id res chain seq x y z
N MET A 1 -13.99 -2.87 6.15
CA MET A 1 -12.82 -2.32 6.88
C MET A 1 -13.28 -1.02 7.55
N ASP A 2 -13.82 -1.16 8.74
CA ASP A 2 -14.57 -0.06 9.41
C ASP A 2 -13.66 1.10 9.85
N ASN A 3 -12.37 0.82 10.14
CA ASN A 3 -11.39 1.80 10.61
C ASN A 3 -10.37 2.23 9.54
N TYR A 4 -10.81 2.30 8.28
CA TYR A 4 -9.91 2.62 7.17
C TYR A 4 -9.21 3.99 7.33
N GLY A 5 -9.94 4.99 7.81
CA GLY A 5 -9.38 6.32 8.08
C GLY A 5 -8.24 6.32 9.09
N GLU A 6 -8.33 5.52 10.14
CA GLU A 6 -7.26 5.35 11.12
C GLU A 6 -6.04 4.62 10.53
N THR A 7 -6.27 3.61 9.69
CA THR A 7 -5.20 2.91 8.97
C THR A 7 -4.41 3.88 8.10
N VAL A 8 -5.11 4.76 7.36
CA VAL A 8 -4.48 5.80 6.54
C VAL A 8 -3.67 6.78 7.40
N ALA A 9 -4.22 7.24 8.51
CA ALA A 9 -3.54 8.17 9.40
C ALA A 9 -2.26 7.55 10.00
N ARG A 10 -2.33 6.32 10.51
CA ARG A 10 -1.20 5.57 11.06
C ARG A 10 -0.11 5.33 10.00
N HIS A 11 -0.51 4.95 8.79
CA HIS A 11 0.43 4.74 7.68
C HIS A 11 1.20 6.02 7.33
N LYS A 12 0.49 7.15 7.18
CA LYS A 12 1.10 8.45 6.89
C LYS A 12 2.03 8.93 8.00
N LEU A 13 1.71 8.66 9.26
CA LEU A 13 2.55 8.99 10.41
C LEU A 13 3.85 8.17 10.38
N ILE A 14 3.76 6.85 10.18
CA ILE A 14 4.94 5.98 10.06
C ILE A 14 5.82 6.42 8.90
N LEU A 15 5.24 6.64 7.72
CA LEU A 15 5.96 7.10 6.54
C LEU A 15 6.74 8.39 6.81
N ALA A 16 6.12 9.38 7.47
CA ALA A 16 6.77 10.64 7.80
C ALA A 16 7.93 10.43 8.79
N ALA A 17 7.71 9.68 9.86
CA ALA A 17 8.72 9.41 10.89
C ALA A 17 9.93 8.64 10.31
N GLU A 18 9.68 7.59 9.52
CA GLU A 18 10.73 6.81 8.87
C GLU A 18 11.49 7.65 7.81
N ALA A 19 10.79 8.47 7.02
CA ALA A 19 11.43 9.39 6.09
C ALA A 19 12.34 10.39 6.79
N ALA A 20 11.90 10.99 7.90
CA ALA A 20 12.71 11.90 8.69
C ALA A 20 13.97 11.24 9.25
N GLN A 21 13.88 9.98 9.66
CA GLN A 21 15.00 9.22 10.20
C GLN A 21 16.00 8.82 9.10
N VAL A 22 15.51 8.25 7.99
CA VAL A 22 16.36 7.78 6.89
C VAL A 22 17.09 8.94 6.20
N HIS A 23 16.41 10.08 6.03
CA HIS A 23 16.97 11.23 5.36
C HIS A 23 17.69 12.22 6.28
N ALA A 24 17.84 11.93 7.59
CA ALA A 24 18.33 12.89 8.57
C ALA A 24 19.67 13.54 8.17
N GLN A 25 20.65 12.74 7.79
CA GLN A 25 21.98 13.24 7.40
C GLN A 25 21.93 13.97 6.05
N TRP A 26 21.40 13.34 5.02
CA TRP A 26 21.33 13.92 3.67
C TRP A 26 20.52 15.22 3.64
N PHE A 27 19.44 15.27 4.41
CA PHE A 27 18.63 16.47 4.50
C PHE A 27 19.36 17.62 5.21
N ALA A 28 20.22 17.34 6.19
CA ALA A 28 21.04 18.35 6.83
C ALA A 28 22.09 18.93 5.88
N GLU A 29 22.68 18.10 5.02
CA GLU A 29 23.74 18.49 4.11
C GLU A 29 23.22 19.07 2.78
N HIS A 30 22.09 18.53 2.28
CA HIS A 30 21.59 18.76 0.92
C HIS A 30 20.10 19.11 0.87
N GLY A 31 19.52 19.62 1.95
CA GLY A 31 18.08 19.92 2.03
C GLY A 31 17.54 20.83 0.92
N HIS A 32 18.39 21.72 0.38
CA HIS A 32 18.05 22.62 -0.72
C HIS A 32 17.84 21.92 -2.07
N LEU A 33 18.23 20.65 -2.20
CA LEU A 33 18.03 19.82 -3.40
C LEU A 33 16.74 18.96 -3.34
N TYR A 34 16.07 18.93 -2.18
CA TYR A 34 14.87 18.14 -2.01
C TYR A 34 13.66 18.86 -2.62
N HIS A 35 12.77 18.08 -3.24
CA HIS A 35 11.48 18.59 -3.68
C HIS A 35 10.63 19.02 -2.48
N GLU A 36 9.85 20.07 -2.61
CA GLU A 36 9.07 20.68 -1.54
C GLU A 36 8.21 19.68 -0.77
N SER A 37 7.49 18.77 -1.46
CA SER A 37 6.67 17.74 -0.83
C SER A 37 7.47 16.78 0.06
N MET A 38 8.74 16.51 -0.29
CA MET A 38 9.62 15.68 0.51
C MET A 38 10.15 16.43 1.74
N VAL A 39 10.42 17.73 1.57
CA VAL A 39 10.76 18.62 2.70
C VAL A 39 9.64 18.63 3.73
N GLU A 40 8.39 18.82 3.30
CA GLU A 40 7.22 18.81 4.19
C GLU A 40 7.06 17.48 4.92
N LEU A 41 7.25 16.35 4.20
CA LEU A 41 7.17 15.02 4.78
C LEU A 41 8.21 14.82 5.89
N ILE A 42 9.47 15.20 5.64
CA ILE A 42 10.59 15.09 6.59
C ILE A 42 10.36 15.98 7.81
N LEU A 43 9.94 17.23 7.61
CA LEU A 43 9.68 18.16 8.72
C LEU A 43 8.54 17.64 9.60
N ARG A 44 7.44 17.18 9.01
CA ARG A 44 6.35 16.55 9.76
C ARG A 44 6.81 15.32 10.53
N GLY A 45 7.67 14.49 9.93
CA GLY A 45 8.21 13.29 10.57
C GLY A 45 9.07 13.57 11.79
N ARG A 46 9.78 14.73 11.83
CA ARG A 46 10.57 15.17 12.99
C ARG A 46 9.72 15.53 14.21
N GLU A 47 8.46 15.85 14.00
CA GLU A 47 7.52 16.19 15.08
C GLU A 47 6.86 14.96 15.70
N VAL A 48 6.97 13.78 15.06
CA VAL A 48 6.38 12.54 15.54
C VAL A 48 7.14 12.05 16.78
N SER A 49 6.42 11.90 17.89
CA SER A 49 6.97 11.35 19.12
C SER A 49 7.19 9.83 19.03
N VAL A 50 8.08 9.32 19.87
CA VAL A 50 8.33 7.87 19.98
C VAL A 50 7.06 7.11 20.37
N GLY A 51 6.20 7.69 21.22
CA GLY A 51 4.94 7.09 21.65
C GLY A 51 3.95 6.95 20.49
N GLU A 52 3.74 8.02 19.72
CA GLU A 52 2.86 8.00 18.54
C GLU A 52 3.34 7.00 17.49
N LEU A 53 4.65 6.96 17.23
CA LEU A 53 5.22 5.98 16.29
C LEU A 53 5.01 4.55 16.77
N ALA A 54 5.24 4.27 18.06
CA ALA A 54 5.03 2.95 18.64
C ALA A 54 3.56 2.51 18.55
N GLU A 55 2.62 3.41 18.81
CA GLU A 55 1.19 3.14 18.67
C GLU A 55 0.80 2.85 17.21
N ALA A 56 1.29 3.65 16.27
CA ALA A 56 1.04 3.44 14.85
C ALA A 56 1.61 2.10 14.35
N LEU A 57 2.81 1.71 14.80
CA LEU A 57 3.41 0.41 14.49
C LEU A 57 2.62 -0.76 15.10
N ASN A 58 2.07 -0.62 16.31
CA ASN A 58 1.16 -1.61 16.89
C ASN A 58 -0.12 -1.75 16.04
N GLY A 59 -0.63 -0.64 15.50
CA GLY A 59 -1.77 -0.64 14.59
C GLY A 59 -1.55 -1.46 13.31
N ARG A 60 -0.32 -1.52 12.79
CA ARG A 60 0.05 -2.42 11.67
C ARG A 60 -0.20 -3.89 12.00
N GLN A 61 0.27 -4.31 13.17
CA GLN A 61 0.10 -5.70 13.61
C GLN A 61 -1.36 -6.03 13.92
N GLN A 62 -2.10 -5.07 14.46
CA GLN A 62 -3.52 -5.22 14.73
C GLN A 62 -4.29 -5.43 13.42
N LEU A 63 -4.11 -4.56 12.43
CA LEU A 63 -4.76 -4.69 11.12
C LEU A 63 -4.44 -6.04 10.46
N ARG A 64 -3.19 -6.47 10.51
CA ARG A 64 -2.79 -7.78 9.97
C ARG A 64 -3.55 -8.92 10.63
N ARG A 65 -3.63 -8.93 11.96
CA ARG A 65 -4.39 -9.96 12.69
C ARG A 65 -5.87 -9.94 12.33
N GLU A 66 -6.49 -8.77 12.27
CA GLU A 66 -7.89 -8.61 11.89
C GLU A 66 -8.18 -9.17 10.51
N LEU A 67 -7.34 -8.82 9.51
CA LEU A 67 -7.49 -9.30 8.14
C LEU A 67 -7.28 -10.82 8.04
N THR A 68 -6.27 -11.37 8.73
CA THR A 68 -6.03 -12.81 8.76
C THR A 68 -7.18 -13.56 9.44
N THR A 69 -7.69 -13.05 10.57
CA THR A 69 -8.86 -13.63 11.25
C THR A 69 -10.08 -13.66 10.34
N LEU A 70 -10.35 -12.58 9.61
CA LEU A 70 -11.45 -12.55 8.64
C LEU A 70 -11.28 -13.60 7.53
N MET A 71 -10.04 -13.81 7.05
CA MET A 71 -9.77 -14.88 6.08
C MET A 71 -10.07 -16.26 6.68
N ASP A 72 -9.64 -16.53 7.90
CA ASP A 72 -9.85 -17.81 8.59
C ASP A 72 -11.32 -18.09 8.82
N GLU A 73 -12.05 -17.12 9.38
CA GLU A 73 -13.48 -17.27 9.73
C GLU A 73 -14.37 -17.46 8.50
N ASN A 74 -13.96 -16.95 7.33
CA ASN A 74 -14.76 -17.03 6.10
C ASN A 74 -14.18 -17.99 5.06
N GLY A 75 -13.11 -18.72 5.37
CA GLY A 75 -12.47 -19.66 4.45
C GLY A 75 -11.94 -18.99 3.19
N LEU A 76 -11.34 -17.79 3.31
CA LEU A 76 -10.82 -17.03 2.19
C LEU A 76 -9.35 -17.35 1.98
N ASP A 77 -8.97 -17.63 0.74
CA ASP A 77 -7.59 -17.84 0.33
C ASP A 77 -6.91 -16.50 -0.02
N LEU A 78 -7.64 -15.58 -0.66
CA LEU A 78 -7.15 -14.30 -1.14
C LEU A 78 -8.16 -13.17 -0.90
N TRP A 79 -7.64 -11.94 -0.79
CA TRP A 79 -8.41 -10.73 -1.08
C TRP A 79 -8.13 -10.30 -2.52
N ILE A 80 -9.15 -9.76 -3.17
CA ILE A 80 -9.00 -9.14 -4.49
C ILE A 80 -9.57 -7.72 -4.46
N CYS A 81 -8.89 -6.82 -5.12
CA CYS A 81 -9.35 -5.43 -5.28
C CYS A 81 -8.73 -4.81 -6.55
N PRO A 82 -9.26 -3.68 -7.04
CA PRO A 82 -8.55 -2.89 -8.03
C PRO A 82 -7.17 -2.47 -7.50
N SER A 83 -6.14 -2.46 -8.34
CA SER A 83 -4.80 -2.02 -7.93
C SER A 83 -4.66 -0.49 -7.81
N ALA A 84 -5.59 0.25 -8.40
CA ALA A 84 -5.70 1.70 -8.30
C ALA A 84 -7.17 2.13 -8.41
N PRO A 85 -7.55 3.35 -8.00
CA PRO A 85 -8.93 3.87 -8.13
C PRO A 85 -9.42 3.98 -9.58
N GLY A 86 -8.50 3.98 -10.54
CA GLY A 86 -8.78 4.09 -11.97
C GLY A 86 -7.50 3.98 -12.78
N ALA A 87 -7.60 4.30 -14.07
CA ALA A 87 -6.46 4.35 -14.96
C ALA A 87 -5.47 5.46 -14.57
N ALA A 88 -4.24 5.40 -15.11
CA ALA A 88 -3.21 6.38 -14.87
C ALA A 88 -3.69 7.81 -15.20
N PRO A 89 -3.44 8.80 -14.32
CA PRO A 89 -3.76 10.20 -14.60
C PRO A 89 -3.00 10.70 -15.83
N ARG A 90 -3.65 11.60 -16.57
CA ARG A 90 -2.98 12.21 -17.73
C ARG A 90 -1.98 13.27 -17.27
N GLY A 91 -0.77 13.26 -17.87
CA GLY A 91 0.29 14.23 -17.58
C GLY A 91 1.32 13.71 -16.60
N LEU A 92 2.13 14.63 -16.06
CA LEU A 92 3.26 14.32 -15.16
C LEU A 92 3.08 14.89 -13.75
N GLU A 93 1.98 15.57 -13.49
CA GLU A 93 1.72 16.27 -12.21
C GLU A 93 1.32 15.32 -11.08
N SER A 94 0.86 14.11 -11.42
CA SER A 94 0.42 13.11 -10.45
C SER A 94 0.66 11.69 -10.94
N THR A 95 1.05 10.81 -10.02
CA THR A 95 1.17 9.36 -10.27
C THR A 95 -0.11 8.60 -9.90
N GLY A 96 -1.16 9.30 -9.47
CA GLY A 96 -2.40 8.72 -8.97
C GLY A 96 -2.45 8.61 -7.44
N ASP A 97 -3.48 7.95 -6.94
CA ASP A 97 -3.73 7.77 -5.51
C ASP A 97 -3.37 6.33 -5.08
N PRO A 98 -2.44 6.11 -4.14
CA PRO A 98 -2.05 4.79 -3.66
C PRO A 98 -3.07 4.16 -2.69
N ILE A 99 -4.26 4.74 -2.55
CA ILE A 99 -5.26 4.36 -1.55
C ILE A 99 -5.59 2.86 -1.55
N MET A 100 -5.59 2.21 -2.73
CA MET A 100 -5.88 0.78 -2.87
C MET A 100 -4.74 -0.12 -2.36
N ASN A 101 -3.50 0.37 -2.35
CA ASN A 101 -2.32 -0.36 -1.88
C ASN A 101 -2.03 -0.14 -0.39
N LEU A 102 -2.53 0.96 0.15
CA LEU A 102 -2.18 1.44 1.49
C LEU A 102 -2.44 0.42 2.61
N PRO A 103 -3.62 -0.26 2.70
CA PRO A 103 -3.88 -1.19 3.78
C PRO A 103 -2.96 -2.40 3.75
N TRP A 104 -2.60 -2.86 2.57
CA TRP A 104 -1.70 -4.00 2.36
C TRP A 104 -0.26 -3.63 2.71
N THR A 105 0.21 -2.48 2.26
CA THR A 105 1.52 -1.93 2.66
C THR A 105 1.57 -1.70 4.17
N HIS A 106 0.50 -1.16 4.77
CA HIS A 106 0.45 -0.92 6.21
C HIS A 106 0.46 -2.24 7.00
N SER A 107 -0.35 -3.23 6.62
CA SER A 107 -0.37 -4.54 7.28
C SER A 107 0.86 -5.40 6.97
N GLY A 108 1.58 -5.13 5.87
CA GLY A 108 2.69 -5.94 5.38
C GLY A 108 2.26 -7.25 4.73
N MET A 109 1.00 -7.34 4.28
CA MET A 109 0.52 -8.50 3.53
C MET A 109 1.04 -8.46 2.10
N PRO A 110 1.48 -9.60 1.53
CA PRO A 110 2.01 -9.67 0.17
C PRO A 110 0.93 -9.42 -0.87
N THR A 111 1.31 -8.75 -1.96
CA THR A 111 0.39 -8.41 -3.05
C THR A 111 0.99 -8.71 -4.41
N VAL A 112 0.16 -9.16 -5.35
CA VAL A 112 0.49 -9.32 -6.76
C VAL A 112 -0.51 -8.54 -7.60
N ASN A 113 -0.04 -7.76 -8.56
CA ASN A 113 -0.89 -7.08 -9.52
C ASN A 113 -0.95 -7.86 -10.83
N LEU A 114 -2.16 -8.15 -11.30
CA LEU A 114 -2.44 -8.88 -12.52
C LEU A 114 -3.05 -7.96 -13.57
N PRO A 115 -2.69 -8.09 -14.86
CA PRO A 115 -3.36 -7.37 -15.93
C PRO A 115 -4.85 -7.74 -15.97
N ALA A 116 -5.73 -6.74 -15.96
CA ALA A 116 -7.18 -6.92 -15.94
C ALA A 116 -7.89 -6.19 -17.09
N GLY A 117 -7.22 -6.06 -18.23
CA GLY A 117 -7.76 -5.41 -19.42
C GLY A 117 -7.37 -3.93 -19.52
N LEU A 118 -8.10 -3.22 -20.36
CA LEU A 118 -7.90 -1.80 -20.67
C LEU A 118 -9.15 -1.00 -20.31
N ASP A 119 -8.98 0.25 -19.97
CA ASP A 119 -10.10 1.19 -19.82
C ASP A 119 -10.62 1.66 -21.19
N GLY A 120 -11.66 2.52 -21.19
CA GLY A 120 -12.24 3.06 -22.43
C GLY A 120 -11.29 3.97 -23.24
N ALA A 121 -10.15 4.38 -22.68
CA ALA A 121 -9.10 5.15 -23.36
C ALA A 121 -7.91 4.28 -23.80
N GLY A 122 -7.94 2.98 -23.55
CA GLY A 122 -6.87 2.03 -23.90
C GLY A 122 -5.74 1.98 -22.87
N LEU A 123 -5.93 2.52 -21.66
CA LEU A 123 -4.93 2.46 -20.60
C LEU A 123 -5.08 1.16 -19.79
N PRO A 124 -3.96 0.53 -19.36
CA PRO A 124 -4.01 -0.73 -18.63
C PRO A 124 -4.67 -0.57 -17.25
N MET A 125 -5.49 -1.56 -16.90
CA MET A 125 -6.12 -1.72 -15.59
C MET A 125 -5.55 -2.95 -14.89
N GLY A 126 -5.51 -2.93 -13.57
CA GLY A 126 -4.97 -4.00 -12.76
C GLY A 126 -5.94 -4.56 -11.74
N LEU A 127 -5.90 -5.87 -11.53
CA LEU A 127 -6.49 -6.57 -10.40
C LEU A 127 -5.39 -6.92 -9.41
N GLN A 128 -5.53 -6.47 -8.16
CA GLN A 128 -4.61 -6.81 -7.09
C GLN A 128 -5.12 -8.02 -6.32
N ALA A 129 -4.31 -9.06 -6.26
CA ALA A 129 -4.47 -10.19 -5.35
C ALA A 129 -3.61 -9.98 -4.11
N VAL A 130 -4.16 -10.29 -2.93
CA VAL A 130 -3.49 -10.11 -1.64
C VAL A 130 -3.54 -11.43 -0.87
N GLY A 131 -2.38 -11.93 -0.51
CA GLY A 131 -2.21 -13.18 0.23
C GLY A 131 -2.04 -12.97 1.73
N ARG A 132 -1.93 -14.08 2.45
CA ARG A 132 -1.62 -14.09 3.88
C ARG A 132 -0.17 -13.67 4.12
N TRP A 133 0.06 -13.15 5.28
CA TRP A 133 1.41 -12.72 5.68
C TRP A 133 2.38 -13.90 5.73
N TYR A 134 3.52 -13.77 5.05
CA TYR A 134 4.51 -14.83 4.81
C TYR A 134 4.05 -16.02 3.96
N GLU A 135 2.93 -15.92 3.27
CA GLU A 135 2.48 -16.92 2.31
C GLU A 135 2.64 -16.44 0.86
N ASP A 136 3.80 -15.84 0.55
CA ASP A 136 4.13 -15.27 -0.76
C ASP A 136 4.09 -16.33 -1.86
N GLU A 137 4.57 -17.55 -1.58
CA GLU A 137 4.58 -18.65 -2.55
C GLU A 137 3.15 -19.09 -2.92
N ALA A 138 2.27 -19.24 -1.93
CA ALA A 138 0.88 -19.57 -2.16
C ALA A 138 0.16 -18.47 -2.96
N LEU A 139 0.45 -17.18 -2.65
CA LEU A 139 -0.07 -16.06 -3.40
C LEU A 139 0.37 -16.09 -4.87
N LEU A 140 1.62 -16.43 -5.15
CA LEU A 140 2.13 -16.55 -6.53
C LEU A 140 1.46 -17.69 -7.29
N GLU A 141 1.23 -18.85 -6.65
CA GLU A 141 0.50 -19.97 -7.24
C GLU A 141 -0.95 -19.60 -7.60
N TRP A 142 -1.66 -18.97 -6.69
CA TRP A 142 -3.02 -18.48 -6.94
C TRP A 142 -3.05 -17.40 -8.03
N SER A 143 -2.08 -16.49 -8.00
CA SER A 143 -1.99 -15.40 -8.99
C SER A 143 -1.77 -15.92 -10.40
N ALA A 144 -0.94 -16.95 -10.58
CA ALA A 144 -0.73 -17.59 -11.87
C ALA A 144 -2.03 -18.20 -12.44
N GLN A 145 -2.87 -18.82 -11.60
CA GLN A 145 -4.17 -19.36 -12.01
C GLN A 145 -5.18 -18.25 -12.36
N LEU A 146 -5.19 -17.17 -11.57
CA LEU A 146 -6.03 -15.99 -11.83
C LEU A 146 -5.64 -15.31 -13.15
N GLU A 147 -4.35 -15.17 -13.45
CA GLU A 147 -3.87 -14.58 -14.69
C GLU A 147 -4.37 -15.34 -15.92
N VAL A 148 -4.30 -16.67 -15.90
CA VAL A 148 -4.85 -17.52 -16.96
C VAL A 148 -6.36 -17.30 -17.13
N THR A 149 -7.08 -17.20 -16.03
CA THR A 149 -8.53 -16.98 -16.04
C THR A 149 -8.89 -15.61 -16.62
N LEU A 150 -8.17 -14.57 -16.22
CA LEU A 150 -8.37 -13.21 -16.73
C LEU A 150 -8.07 -13.11 -18.23
N ALA A 151 -7.03 -13.79 -18.71
CA ALA A 151 -6.66 -13.82 -20.13
C ALA A 151 -7.70 -14.53 -21.01
N GLN A 152 -8.51 -15.44 -20.46
CA GLN A 152 -9.57 -16.16 -21.20
C GLN A 152 -10.90 -15.41 -21.20
N GLY A 153 -11.11 -14.48 -20.29
CA GLY A 153 -12.36 -13.74 -20.12
C GLY A 153 -12.41 -12.36 -20.80
N GLY A 154 -11.33 -11.91 -21.38
CA GLY A 154 -11.20 -10.65 -22.17
C GLY A 154 -11.10 -10.98 -23.63
#